data_0227a0dfab8cd5928212d398c3531453
#
_entry.id   0227a0dfab8cd5928212d398c3531453
#
_cell.length_a   1.000
_cell.length_b   1.000
_cell.length_c   1.000
_cell.angle_alpha   90.00
_cell.angle_beta   90.00
_cell.angle_gamma   90.00
#
_symmetry.space_group_name_H-M   'P 1'
#
loop_
_entity.id
_entity.type
_entity.pdbx_description
1 polymer ?
#
loop_
_entity_poly.entity_id
_entity_poly.type
_entity_poly.pdbx_seq_one_letter_code
_entity_poly.pdbx_strand_id
1 'polypeptide(L)'
;MNIVDLHVHSTKSDGSYTPSELVEHAIEKGLSAFALTDHDTTAGIDEAIAAAAGKPIEVIPGIEFSSEYEGRDIHIVGLYLDYKSDFFQRRLVNFVNGRIMRNQEMCRRLQEHGVAITYEELVSEFPGSVITRAHYARYLLSHGYVKSLKEAFDRYVGDNAPCFVPRKKITPMRAVEIILKAGGIPILAHPILYHMSSARLDKLVASLKEVGLIGIEAIYSTYAPSEEREIRRLAERYDLCISGGSDFHGSAKPGLDLATGYGRLFIPEEVLVNLKRKHAEMKAHPEAFRRNKILFTDLDG
;
A
#
# COMPACT_ATOMS: atom_id res chain seq x y z
N MET A 1 -12.34 -24.17 -1.51
CA MET A 1 -12.75 -22.76 -1.67
C MET A 1 -11.46 -21.99 -1.88
N ASN A 2 -11.33 -21.31 -3.02
CA ASN A 2 -10.10 -20.58 -3.33
C ASN A 2 -10.00 -19.34 -2.45
N ILE A 3 -8.76 -18.95 -2.13
CA ILE A 3 -8.44 -17.78 -1.31
C ILE A 3 -7.52 -16.84 -2.08
N VAL A 4 -7.58 -15.58 -1.75
CA VAL A 4 -6.75 -14.52 -2.37
C VAL A 4 -6.12 -13.64 -1.30
N ASP A 5 -5.10 -12.86 -1.69
CA ASP A 5 -4.50 -11.82 -0.86
C ASP A 5 -4.29 -10.55 -1.70
N LEU A 6 -5.00 -9.48 -1.41
CA LEU A 6 -5.03 -8.30 -2.26
C LEU A 6 -4.18 -7.13 -1.74
N HIS A 7 -3.29 -7.40 -0.76
CA HIS A 7 -2.41 -6.40 -0.18
C HIS A 7 -1.10 -7.07 0.29
N VAL A 8 -0.06 -7.01 -0.56
CA VAL A 8 1.21 -7.70 -0.34
C VAL A 8 2.38 -6.82 -0.78
N HIS A 9 3.47 -6.81 0.02
CA HIS A 9 4.67 -6.02 -0.23
C HIS A 9 5.89 -6.89 -0.50
N SER A 10 6.73 -6.44 -1.44
CA SER A 10 7.99 -7.07 -1.81
C SER A 10 9.21 -6.24 -1.39
N THR A 11 10.39 -6.74 -1.74
CA THR A 11 11.66 -5.99 -1.60
C THR A 11 11.75 -4.74 -2.47
N LYS A 12 10.77 -4.47 -3.36
CA LYS A 12 10.75 -3.21 -4.12
C LYS A 12 10.22 -2.04 -3.27
N SER A 13 9.55 -2.34 -2.16
CA SER A 13 9.32 -1.39 -1.06
C SER A 13 9.95 -1.93 0.22
N ASP A 14 9.21 -2.31 1.23
CA ASP A 14 9.70 -2.66 2.55
C ASP A 14 9.37 -4.10 3.00
N GLY A 15 8.91 -4.92 2.08
CA GLY A 15 8.86 -6.36 2.29
C GLY A 15 10.26 -7.00 2.31
N SER A 16 10.32 -8.26 2.68
CA SER A 16 11.58 -9.03 2.74
C SER A 16 11.68 -10.13 1.69
N TYR A 17 10.62 -10.38 0.93
CA TYR A 17 10.59 -11.33 -0.18
C TYR A 17 10.72 -10.59 -1.50
N THR A 18 11.51 -11.12 -2.42
CA THR A 18 11.50 -10.65 -3.81
C THR A 18 10.14 -10.91 -4.44
N PRO A 19 9.77 -10.18 -5.51
CA PRO A 19 8.52 -10.48 -6.23
C PRO A 19 8.41 -11.94 -6.69
N SER A 20 9.51 -12.55 -7.09
CA SER A 20 9.56 -13.97 -7.49
C SER A 20 9.32 -14.91 -6.32
N GLU A 21 9.96 -14.66 -5.16
CA GLU A 21 9.74 -15.46 -3.95
C GLU A 21 8.32 -15.34 -3.42
N LEU A 22 7.67 -14.18 -3.58
CA LEU A 22 6.26 -14.01 -3.23
C LEU A 22 5.34 -14.91 -4.06
N VAL A 23 5.63 -15.07 -5.36
CA VAL A 23 4.86 -15.98 -6.23
C VAL A 23 4.94 -17.41 -5.73
N GLU A 24 6.16 -17.89 -5.40
CA GLU A 24 6.35 -19.25 -4.88
C GLU A 24 5.62 -19.42 -3.54
N HIS A 25 5.80 -18.45 -2.64
CA HIS A 25 5.15 -18.50 -1.33
C HIS A 25 3.63 -18.45 -1.43
N ALA A 26 3.08 -17.65 -2.33
CA ALA A 26 1.64 -17.59 -2.59
C ALA A 26 1.07 -18.93 -3.11
N ILE A 27 1.81 -19.63 -3.98
CA ILE A 27 1.45 -20.96 -4.45
C ILE A 27 1.50 -21.98 -3.29
N GLU A 28 2.54 -21.95 -2.46
CA GLU A 28 2.66 -22.82 -1.27
C GLU A 28 1.51 -22.60 -0.29
N LYS A 29 1.02 -21.36 -0.16
CA LYS A 29 -0.14 -21.01 0.66
C LYS A 29 -1.49 -21.35 0.02
N GLY A 30 -1.50 -21.79 -1.23
CA GLY A 30 -2.72 -22.18 -1.94
C GLY A 30 -3.57 -20.99 -2.41
N LEU A 31 -2.95 -19.82 -2.60
CA LEU A 31 -3.64 -18.67 -3.18
C LEU A 31 -3.95 -18.90 -4.66
N SER A 32 -5.15 -18.53 -5.09
CA SER A 32 -5.50 -18.45 -6.52
C SER A 32 -5.05 -17.11 -7.15
N ALA A 33 -4.91 -16.07 -6.33
CA ALA A 33 -4.40 -14.77 -6.76
C ALA A 33 -3.81 -13.98 -5.60
N PHE A 34 -2.83 -13.11 -5.90
CA PHE A 34 -2.44 -12.05 -4.98
C PHE A 34 -2.17 -10.74 -5.72
N ALA A 35 -2.31 -9.61 -5.02
CA ALA A 35 -1.95 -8.30 -5.55
C ALA A 35 -0.61 -7.85 -4.99
N LEU A 36 0.33 -7.50 -5.86
CA LEU A 36 1.57 -6.86 -5.46
C LEU A 36 1.34 -5.36 -5.37
N THR A 37 1.39 -4.81 -4.15
CA THR A 37 0.97 -3.45 -3.83
C THR A 37 2.06 -2.65 -3.13
N ASP A 38 3.28 -2.75 -3.59
CA ASP A 38 4.44 -2.05 -3.04
C ASP A 38 4.21 -0.54 -2.85
N HIS A 39 4.75 0.04 -1.78
CA HIS A 39 4.60 1.45 -1.45
C HIS A 39 5.19 2.39 -2.50
N ASP A 40 4.34 3.18 -3.14
CA ASP A 40 4.67 4.22 -4.12
C ASP A 40 5.55 3.72 -5.30
N THR A 41 5.53 2.42 -5.62
CA THR A 41 6.28 1.83 -6.72
C THR A 41 5.55 0.65 -7.36
N THR A 42 5.83 0.41 -8.64
CA THR A 42 5.35 -0.73 -9.41
C THR A 42 6.51 -1.56 -9.99
N ALA A 43 7.73 -1.33 -9.49
CA ALA A 43 8.97 -1.92 -10.05
C ALA A 43 9.04 -3.46 -9.92
N GLY A 44 8.24 -4.06 -9.03
CA GLY A 44 8.20 -5.52 -8.83
C GLY A 44 7.21 -6.26 -9.72
N ILE A 45 6.29 -5.55 -10.37
CA ILE A 45 5.15 -6.18 -11.05
C ILE A 45 5.59 -7.08 -12.22
N ASP A 46 6.48 -6.59 -13.09
CA ASP A 46 6.95 -7.39 -14.24
C ASP A 46 7.69 -8.66 -13.79
N GLU A 47 8.49 -8.57 -12.72
CA GLU A 47 9.18 -9.72 -12.13
C GLU A 47 8.17 -10.74 -11.59
N ALA A 48 7.17 -10.32 -10.82
CA ALA A 48 6.15 -11.20 -10.28
C ALA A 48 5.30 -11.86 -11.38
N ILE A 49 4.89 -11.12 -12.41
CA ILE A 49 4.12 -11.65 -13.55
C ILE A 49 4.97 -12.69 -14.31
N ALA A 50 6.24 -12.40 -14.55
CA ALA A 50 7.14 -13.35 -15.21
C ALA A 50 7.33 -14.63 -14.38
N ALA A 51 7.48 -14.51 -13.07
CA ALA A 51 7.61 -15.65 -12.15
C ALA A 51 6.33 -16.50 -12.08
N ALA A 52 5.15 -15.90 -12.27
CA ALA A 52 3.85 -16.60 -12.27
C ALA A 52 3.53 -17.26 -13.61
N ALA A 53 4.30 -17.01 -14.68
CA ALA A 53 4.00 -17.53 -16.01
C ALA A 53 3.94 -19.06 -16.03
N GLY A 54 2.81 -19.61 -16.48
CA GLY A 54 2.57 -21.06 -16.54
C GLY A 54 2.24 -21.71 -15.20
N LYS A 55 2.07 -20.95 -14.11
CA LYS A 55 1.69 -21.41 -12.77
C LYS A 55 0.21 -21.11 -12.48
N PRO A 56 -0.43 -21.88 -11.56
CA PRO A 56 -1.85 -21.72 -11.25
C PRO A 56 -2.11 -20.56 -10.27
N ILE A 57 -1.57 -19.41 -10.54
CA ILE A 57 -1.72 -18.20 -9.70
C ILE A 57 -1.84 -16.95 -10.57
N GLU A 58 -2.75 -16.05 -10.22
CA GLU A 58 -2.86 -14.73 -10.81
C GLU A 58 -2.08 -13.70 -9.99
N VAL A 59 -1.18 -12.96 -10.64
CA VAL A 59 -0.55 -11.76 -10.07
C VAL A 59 -1.32 -10.54 -10.54
N ILE A 60 -1.87 -9.79 -9.60
CA ILE A 60 -2.65 -8.58 -9.87
C ILE A 60 -1.71 -7.37 -9.78
N PRO A 61 -1.56 -6.59 -10.87
CA PRO A 61 -0.79 -5.34 -10.82
C PRO A 61 -1.43 -4.36 -9.85
N GLY A 62 -0.66 -3.94 -8.84
CA GLY A 62 -1.13 -3.03 -7.82
C GLY A 62 -0.09 -2.02 -7.37
N ILE A 63 -0.49 -1.13 -6.49
CA ILE A 63 0.33 -0.15 -5.78
C ILE A 63 -0.37 0.24 -4.49
N GLU A 64 0.39 0.59 -3.45
CA GLU A 64 -0.13 1.28 -2.28
C GLU A 64 0.43 2.70 -2.21
N PHE A 65 -0.42 3.70 -2.51
CA PHE A 65 -0.03 5.11 -2.35
C PHE A 65 -0.05 5.54 -0.90
N SER A 66 1.08 6.12 -0.45
CA SER A 66 1.15 6.84 0.82
C SER A 66 0.63 8.26 0.65
N SER A 67 -0.46 8.59 1.29
CA SER A 67 -1.09 9.92 1.26
C SER A 67 -1.28 10.49 2.67
N GLU A 68 -1.72 11.76 2.79
CA GLU A 68 -1.95 12.41 4.07
C GLU A 68 -3.30 13.13 4.07
N TYR A 69 -4.04 12.96 5.17
CA TYR A 69 -5.29 13.66 5.42
C TYR A 69 -5.38 14.09 6.88
N GLU A 70 -5.54 15.40 7.11
CA GLU A 70 -5.62 16.00 8.45
C GLU A 70 -4.47 15.55 9.38
N GLY A 71 -3.22 15.50 8.85
CA GLY A 71 -2.01 15.13 9.59
C GLY A 71 -1.87 13.63 9.89
N ARG A 72 -2.66 12.78 9.23
CA ARG A 72 -2.59 11.31 9.38
C ARG A 72 -2.19 10.66 8.07
N ASP A 73 -1.40 9.61 8.17
CA ASP A 73 -1.08 8.75 7.04
C ASP A 73 -2.32 7.96 6.63
N ILE A 74 -2.72 8.11 5.37
CA ILE A 74 -3.82 7.40 4.74
C ILE A 74 -3.28 6.69 3.52
N HIS A 75 -3.58 5.41 3.39
CA HIS A 75 -3.11 4.62 2.27
C HIS A 75 -4.25 4.30 1.30
N ILE A 76 -3.95 4.39 0.00
CA ILE A 76 -4.87 4.03 -1.06
C ILE A 76 -4.23 2.96 -1.93
N VAL A 77 -4.79 1.77 -1.88
CA VAL A 77 -4.40 0.67 -2.77
C VAL A 77 -5.06 0.87 -4.13
N GLY A 78 -4.27 0.73 -5.19
CA GLY A 78 -4.76 0.67 -6.56
C GLY A 78 -4.55 -0.73 -7.13
N LEU A 79 -5.59 -1.34 -7.69
CA LEU A 79 -5.51 -2.65 -8.34
C LEU A 79 -5.83 -2.55 -9.82
N TYR A 80 -5.29 -3.46 -10.65
CA TYR A 80 -5.55 -3.54 -12.10
C TYR A 80 -5.21 -2.28 -12.88
N LEU A 81 -4.28 -1.46 -12.41
CA LEU A 81 -3.89 -0.22 -13.08
C LEU A 81 -2.98 -0.49 -14.30
N ASP A 82 -3.06 0.38 -15.31
CA ASP A 82 -2.08 0.43 -16.39
C ASP A 82 -0.79 1.10 -15.89
N TYR A 83 0.01 0.28 -15.15
CA TYR A 83 1.23 0.74 -14.51
C TYR A 83 2.34 1.09 -15.50
N LYS A 84 2.23 0.71 -16.78
CA LYS A 84 3.19 1.03 -17.85
C LYS A 84 2.87 2.32 -18.59
N SER A 85 1.69 2.90 -18.38
CA SER A 85 1.33 4.14 -19.08
C SER A 85 2.28 5.29 -18.71
N ASP A 86 2.65 6.10 -19.70
CA ASP A 86 3.51 7.28 -19.51
C ASP A 86 2.96 8.24 -18.46
N PHE A 87 1.63 8.40 -18.41
CA PHE A 87 0.97 9.20 -17.40
C PHE A 87 1.33 8.71 -15.99
N PHE A 88 1.15 7.41 -15.75
CA PHE A 88 1.35 6.83 -14.43
C PHE A 88 2.82 6.86 -14.02
N GLN A 89 3.72 6.47 -14.91
CA GLN A 89 5.16 6.46 -14.64
C GLN A 89 5.71 7.88 -14.33
N ARG A 90 5.29 8.91 -15.06
CA ARG A 90 5.68 10.29 -14.73
C ARG A 90 5.22 10.71 -13.33
N ARG A 91 4.06 10.24 -12.87
CA ARG A 91 3.60 10.55 -11.50
C ARG A 91 4.45 9.84 -10.44
N LEU A 92 4.82 8.57 -10.66
CA LEU A 92 5.68 7.82 -9.75
C LEU A 92 7.04 8.49 -9.55
N VAL A 93 7.65 9.01 -10.60
CA VAL A 93 8.95 9.73 -10.50
C VAL A 93 8.86 10.89 -9.48
N ASN A 94 7.79 11.65 -9.47
CA ASN A 94 7.60 12.77 -8.53
C ASN A 94 7.49 12.27 -7.07
N PHE A 95 6.85 11.13 -6.84
CA PHE A 95 6.78 10.53 -5.49
C PHE A 95 8.14 10.04 -5.01
N VAL A 96 8.90 9.37 -5.88
CA VAL A 96 10.24 8.88 -5.58
C VAL A 96 11.18 10.03 -5.25
N ASN A 97 11.19 11.10 -6.04
CA ASN A 97 12.05 12.28 -5.80
C ASN A 97 11.74 12.94 -4.45
N GLY A 98 10.47 13.09 -4.09
CA GLY A 98 10.07 13.60 -2.77
C GLY A 98 10.55 12.72 -1.61
N ARG A 99 10.62 11.39 -1.82
CA ARG A 99 11.17 10.45 -0.83
C ARG A 99 12.69 10.61 -0.69
N ILE A 100 13.42 10.75 -1.78
CA ILE A 100 14.89 10.90 -1.76
C ILE A 100 15.30 12.10 -0.90
N MET A 101 14.72 13.26 -1.13
CA MET A 101 15.03 14.47 -0.35
C MET A 101 14.74 14.29 1.14
N ARG A 102 13.58 13.73 1.48
CA ARG A 102 13.21 13.42 2.87
C ARG A 102 14.19 12.42 3.49
N ASN A 103 14.58 11.39 2.76
CA ASN A 103 15.48 10.36 3.24
C ASN A 103 16.88 10.91 3.52
N GLN A 104 17.43 11.74 2.66
CA GLN A 104 18.71 12.41 2.91
C GLN A 104 18.66 13.25 4.19
N GLU A 105 17.59 14.00 4.40
CA GLU A 105 17.41 14.78 5.63
C GLU A 105 17.25 13.90 6.88
N MET A 106 16.60 12.76 6.77
CA MET A 106 16.52 11.76 7.88
C MET A 106 17.90 11.20 8.22
N CYS A 107 18.73 10.87 7.22
CA CYS A 107 20.12 10.45 7.47
C CYS A 107 20.91 11.53 8.21
N ARG A 108 20.81 12.79 7.78
CA ARG A 108 21.45 13.91 8.44
C ARG A 108 21.06 14.03 9.93
N ARG A 109 19.75 13.93 10.24
CA ARG A 109 19.28 13.95 11.63
C ARG A 109 19.74 12.74 12.45
N LEU A 110 19.77 11.56 11.85
CA LEU A 110 20.31 10.37 12.50
C LEU A 110 21.80 10.52 12.83
N GLN A 111 22.60 11.12 11.93
CA GLN A 111 24.00 11.44 12.19
C GLN A 111 24.15 12.40 13.38
N GLU A 112 23.32 13.42 13.50
CA GLU A 112 23.27 14.34 14.66
C GLU A 112 22.93 13.63 15.96
N HIS A 113 22.26 12.47 15.89
CA HIS A 113 21.93 11.63 17.03
C HIS A 113 22.90 10.43 17.22
N GLY A 114 24.08 10.51 16.59
CA GLY A 114 25.16 9.53 16.81
C GLY A 114 25.04 8.23 16.00
N VAL A 115 24.19 8.20 14.98
CA VAL A 115 24.08 7.05 14.07
C VAL A 115 24.94 7.28 12.85
N ALA A 116 25.90 6.40 12.59
CA ALA A 116 26.70 6.42 11.37
C ALA A 116 25.89 5.83 10.22
N ILE A 117 25.26 6.70 9.41
CA ILE A 117 24.40 6.31 8.28
C ILE A 117 24.50 7.39 7.19
N THR A 118 24.64 6.96 5.95
CA THR A 118 24.45 7.81 4.76
C THR A 118 23.27 7.29 3.95
N TYR A 119 22.72 8.12 3.06
CA TYR A 119 21.66 7.66 2.18
C TYR A 119 22.16 6.61 1.18
N GLU A 120 23.39 6.73 0.73
CA GLU A 120 24.07 5.83 -0.18
C GLU A 120 24.27 4.44 0.46
N GLU A 121 24.71 4.37 1.73
CA GLU A 121 24.80 3.12 2.48
C GLU A 121 23.44 2.45 2.64
N LEU A 122 22.41 3.23 3.01
CA LEU A 122 21.07 2.71 3.16
C LEU A 122 20.52 2.13 1.85
N VAL A 123 20.71 2.82 0.71
CA VAL A 123 20.32 2.32 -0.61
C VAL A 123 21.11 1.08 -1.01
N SER A 124 22.40 1.02 -0.66
CA SER A 124 23.25 -0.15 -0.91
C SER A 124 22.81 -1.39 -0.11
N GLU A 125 22.29 -1.21 1.10
CA GLU A 125 21.77 -2.31 1.93
C GLU A 125 20.39 -2.80 1.43
N PHE A 126 19.63 -1.92 0.78
CA PHE A 126 18.31 -2.24 0.23
C PHE A 126 18.22 -1.91 -1.28
N PRO A 127 18.94 -2.65 -2.13
CA PRO A 127 19.07 -2.32 -3.54
C PRO A 127 17.75 -2.45 -4.29
N GLY A 128 17.42 -1.42 -5.09
CA GLY A 128 16.22 -1.40 -5.91
C GLY A 128 14.92 -1.14 -5.14
N SER A 129 15.00 -0.85 -3.83
CA SER A 129 13.84 -0.57 -2.99
C SER A 129 13.50 0.91 -2.94
N VAL A 130 12.21 1.22 -2.86
CA VAL A 130 11.76 2.56 -2.43
C VAL A 130 11.93 2.66 -0.92
N ILE A 131 12.91 3.45 -0.49
CA ILE A 131 13.26 3.57 0.94
C ILE A 131 12.12 4.15 1.76
N THR A 132 11.64 3.37 2.73
CA THR A 132 10.61 3.71 3.73
C THR A 132 11.23 3.88 5.11
N ARG A 133 10.43 4.26 6.14
CA ARG A 133 10.90 4.30 7.53
C ARG A 133 11.25 2.91 8.09
N ALA A 134 10.64 1.87 7.56
CA ALA A 134 10.96 0.49 7.94
C ALA A 134 12.40 0.11 7.60
N HIS A 135 12.97 0.62 6.49
CA HIS A 135 14.37 0.40 6.15
C HIS A 135 15.32 1.03 7.17
N TYR A 136 15.03 2.25 7.63
CA TYR A 136 15.80 2.87 8.70
C TYR A 136 15.73 2.06 10.00
N ALA A 137 14.55 1.58 10.37
CA ALA A 137 14.39 0.75 11.55
C ALA A 137 15.18 -0.56 11.45
N ARG A 138 15.18 -1.19 10.26
CA ARG A 138 15.98 -2.39 9.98
C ARG A 138 17.48 -2.10 10.03
N TYR A 139 17.93 -1.00 9.41
CA TYR A 139 19.32 -0.55 9.46
C TYR A 139 19.79 -0.31 10.92
N LEU A 140 19.00 0.43 11.70
CA LEU A 140 19.32 0.68 13.11
C LEU A 140 19.40 -0.61 13.93
N LEU A 141 18.56 -1.59 13.64
CA LEU A 141 18.56 -2.89 14.31
C LEU A 141 19.77 -3.74 13.89
N SER A 142 20.04 -3.85 12.59
CA SER A 142 21.16 -4.67 12.06
C SER A 142 22.53 -4.14 12.49
N HIS A 143 22.66 -2.80 12.65
CA HIS A 143 23.89 -2.15 13.09
C HIS A 143 23.98 -1.95 14.61
N GLY A 144 23.05 -2.53 15.39
CA GLY A 144 23.12 -2.56 16.86
C GLY A 144 22.79 -1.23 17.57
N TYR A 145 22.23 -0.24 16.88
CA TYR A 145 21.77 1.01 17.51
C TYR A 145 20.52 0.83 18.37
N VAL A 146 19.71 -0.17 18.07
CA VAL A 146 18.48 -0.55 18.80
C VAL A 146 18.38 -2.07 18.94
N LYS A 147 17.51 -2.52 19.85
CA LYS A 147 17.26 -3.95 20.13
C LYS A 147 16.00 -4.49 19.45
N SER A 148 15.18 -3.63 18.89
CA SER A 148 13.94 -4.01 18.18
C SER A 148 13.52 -2.95 17.19
N LEU A 149 12.71 -3.35 16.19
CA LEU A 149 12.10 -2.41 15.25
C LEU A 149 11.24 -1.39 15.98
N LYS A 150 10.48 -1.83 17.00
CA LYS A 150 9.68 -0.91 17.83
C LYS A 150 10.54 0.17 18.48
N GLU A 151 11.69 -0.19 19.05
CA GLU A 151 12.60 0.78 19.66
C GLU A 151 13.13 1.78 18.64
N ALA A 152 13.39 1.35 17.38
CA ALA A 152 13.82 2.25 16.32
C ALA A 152 12.75 3.31 16.00
N PHE A 153 11.49 2.92 15.94
CA PHE A 153 10.39 3.86 15.75
C PHE A 153 10.22 4.79 16.96
N ASP A 154 10.21 4.25 18.17
CA ASP A 154 10.00 5.03 19.39
C ASP A 154 11.11 6.08 19.61
N ARG A 155 12.38 5.74 19.31
CA ARG A 155 13.54 6.59 19.63
C ARG A 155 14.01 7.49 18.48
N TYR A 156 13.82 7.08 17.21
CA TYR A 156 14.47 7.75 16.07
C TYR A 156 13.51 8.15 14.96
N VAL A 157 12.70 7.24 14.40
CA VAL A 157 12.06 7.44 13.09
C VAL A 157 10.52 7.47 13.09
N GLY A 158 9.89 7.26 14.24
CA GLY A 158 8.43 7.37 14.41
C GLY A 158 7.94 8.81 14.33
N ASP A 159 6.64 9.02 14.22
CA ASP A 159 6.03 10.33 13.90
C ASP A 159 6.38 11.47 14.87
N ASN A 160 6.67 11.16 16.14
CA ASN A 160 7.07 12.13 17.15
C ASN A 160 8.54 12.00 17.56
N ALA A 161 9.32 11.19 16.84
CA ALA A 161 10.72 10.94 17.17
C ALA A 161 11.63 12.03 16.55
N PRO A 162 12.83 12.28 17.14
CA PRO A 162 13.67 13.43 16.77
C PRO A 162 14.20 13.39 15.33
N CYS A 163 14.40 12.19 14.76
CA CYS A 163 14.90 12.07 13.38
C CYS A 163 13.77 11.98 12.34
N PHE A 164 12.50 12.04 12.77
CA PHE A 164 11.39 12.08 11.83
C PHE A 164 11.41 13.34 10.98
N VAL A 165 11.30 13.16 9.68
CA VAL A 165 11.15 14.26 8.71
C VAL A 165 9.80 14.08 8.01
N PRO A 166 8.87 15.04 8.16
CA PRO A 166 7.63 15.01 7.42
C PRO A 166 7.90 15.15 5.92
N ARG A 167 7.12 14.45 5.11
CA ARG A 167 7.15 14.55 3.66
C ARG A 167 5.87 15.20 3.18
N LYS A 168 5.94 16.11 2.23
CA LYS A 168 4.74 16.56 1.54
C LYS A 168 4.17 15.36 0.76
N LYS A 169 3.07 14.84 1.22
CA LYS A 169 2.34 13.74 0.59
C LYS A 169 1.20 14.29 -0.24
N ILE A 170 0.72 13.50 -1.20
CA ILE A 170 -0.55 13.80 -1.87
C ILE A 170 -1.72 13.59 -0.90
N THR A 171 -2.86 14.18 -1.23
CA THR A 171 -4.10 13.84 -0.54
C THR A 171 -4.60 12.46 -0.98
N PRO A 172 -5.37 11.74 -0.15
CA PRO A 172 -5.94 10.46 -0.56
C PRO A 172 -6.93 10.61 -1.73
N MET A 173 -7.61 11.75 -1.86
CA MET A 173 -8.43 12.07 -3.03
C MET A 173 -7.58 12.09 -4.31
N ARG A 174 -6.38 12.70 -4.24
CA ARG A 174 -5.47 12.72 -5.39
C ARG A 174 -4.94 11.33 -5.75
N ALA A 175 -4.68 10.47 -4.76
CA ALA A 175 -4.32 9.07 -5.02
C ALA A 175 -5.44 8.32 -5.76
N VAL A 176 -6.69 8.49 -5.34
CA VAL A 176 -7.88 7.93 -6.01
C VAL A 176 -7.95 8.37 -7.47
N GLU A 177 -7.78 9.67 -7.75
CA GLU A 177 -7.81 10.22 -9.12
C GLU A 177 -6.70 9.62 -10.01
N ILE A 178 -5.48 9.50 -9.48
CA ILE A 178 -4.34 8.92 -10.23
C ILE A 178 -4.63 7.46 -10.59
N ILE A 179 -5.13 6.67 -9.64
CA ILE A 179 -5.48 5.27 -9.86
C ILE A 179 -6.59 5.14 -10.92
N LEU A 180 -7.65 5.95 -10.81
CA LEU A 180 -8.75 5.95 -11.80
C LEU A 180 -8.27 6.36 -13.19
N LYS A 181 -7.40 7.37 -13.30
CA LYS A 181 -6.84 7.81 -14.59
C LYS A 181 -5.94 6.73 -15.20
N ALA A 182 -5.28 5.92 -14.37
CA ALA A 182 -4.55 4.72 -14.81
C ALA A 182 -5.45 3.50 -15.06
N GLY A 183 -6.77 3.65 -15.05
CA GLY A 183 -7.73 2.58 -15.30
C GLY A 183 -7.88 1.55 -14.18
N GLY A 184 -7.31 1.82 -13.01
CA GLY A 184 -7.32 0.92 -11.85
C GLY A 184 -8.49 1.13 -10.90
N ILE A 185 -8.60 0.26 -9.91
CA ILE A 185 -9.60 0.27 -8.83
C ILE A 185 -8.98 0.90 -7.58
N PRO A 186 -9.40 2.10 -7.12
CA PRO A 186 -8.94 2.67 -5.87
C PRO A 186 -9.69 2.06 -4.68
N ILE A 187 -8.92 1.66 -3.65
CA ILE A 187 -9.39 1.01 -2.44
C ILE A 187 -8.77 1.71 -1.23
N LEU A 188 -9.59 2.11 -0.26
CA LEU A 188 -9.09 2.62 1.02
C LEU A 188 -8.50 1.47 1.84
N ALA A 189 -7.20 1.50 2.10
CA ALA A 189 -6.48 0.46 2.80
C ALA A 189 -6.67 0.57 4.32
N HIS A 190 -6.74 -0.53 5.01
CA HIS A 190 -6.73 -0.73 6.49
C HIS A 190 -7.26 0.45 7.35
N PRO A 191 -8.50 0.96 7.13
CA PRO A 191 -8.99 2.21 7.74
C PRO A 191 -9.03 2.23 9.27
N ILE A 192 -9.10 1.11 9.95
CA ILE A 192 -9.06 1.03 11.42
C ILE A 192 -7.70 1.51 11.96
N LEU A 193 -6.61 1.26 11.24
CA LEU A 193 -5.25 1.66 11.66
C LEU A 193 -5.02 3.17 11.68
N TYR A 194 -5.94 3.96 11.12
CA TYR A 194 -5.85 5.41 11.21
C TYR A 194 -6.21 5.97 12.58
N HIS A 195 -6.80 5.15 13.46
CA HIS A 195 -7.26 5.55 14.80
C HIS A 195 -8.10 6.83 14.77
N MET A 196 -8.98 6.94 13.78
CA MET A 196 -9.96 8.01 13.65
C MET A 196 -11.22 7.67 14.43
N SER A 197 -11.94 8.69 14.89
CA SER A 197 -13.33 8.47 15.32
C SER A 197 -14.20 8.06 14.12
N SER A 198 -15.26 7.29 14.38
CA SER A 198 -16.17 6.84 13.31
C SER A 198 -16.72 8.01 12.48
N ALA A 199 -16.99 9.17 13.09
CA ALA A 199 -17.45 10.36 12.38
C ALA A 199 -16.37 10.96 11.43
N ARG A 200 -15.10 10.95 11.83
CA ARG A 200 -13.99 11.41 10.96
C ARG A 200 -13.73 10.42 9.84
N LEU A 201 -13.78 9.12 10.11
CA LEU A 201 -13.65 8.09 9.08
C LEU A 201 -14.80 8.17 8.08
N ASP A 202 -16.04 8.33 8.54
CA ASP A 202 -17.22 8.51 7.70
C ASP A 202 -17.05 9.71 6.75
N LYS A 203 -16.61 10.86 7.27
CA LYS A 203 -16.30 12.07 6.47
C LYS A 203 -15.23 11.82 5.42
N LEU A 204 -14.14 11.12 5.78
CA LEU A 204 -13.08 10.76 4.84
C LEU A 204 -13.63 9.88 3.72
N VAL A 205 -14.36 8.82 4.06
CA VAL A 205 -14.94 7.89 3.07
C VAL A 205 -15.94 8.60 2.17
N ALA A 206 -16.79 9.50 2.70
CA ALA A 206 -17.68 10.33 1.91
C ALA A 206 -16.91 11.16 0.87
N SER A 207 -15.85 11.87 1.29
CA SER A 207 -15.02 12.67 0.39
C SER A 207 -14.30 11.83 -0.66
N LEU A 208 -13.84 10.64 -0.30
CA LEU A 208 -13.22 9.70 -1.24
C LEU A 208 -14.23 9.13 -2.24
N LYS A 209 -15.45 8.84 -1.79
CA LYS A 209 -16.53 8.38 -2.68
C LYS A 209 -16.91 9.44 -3.71
N GLU A 210 -16.92 10.71 -3.34
CA GLU A 210 -17.19 11.83 -4.26
C GLU A 210 -16.18 11.90 -5.41
N VAL A 211 -14.90 11.54 -5.16
CA VAL A 211 -13.85 11.51 -6.18
C VAL A 211 -13.69 10.14 -6.85
N GLY A 212 -14.53 9.17 -6.50
CA GLY A 212 -14.64 7.89 -7.19
C GLY A 212 -13.96 6.71 -6.50
N LEU A 213 -13.83 6.71 -5.18
CA LEU A 213 -13.41 5.51 -4.43
C LEU A 213 -14.35 4.34 -4.74
N ILE A 214 -13.78 3.17 -5.02
CA ILE A 214 -14.51 1.97 -5.44
C ILE A 214 -14.58 0.93 -4.34
N GLY A 215 -13.53 0.77 -3.55
CA GLY A 215 -13.45 -0.27 -2.54
C GLY A 215 -12.89 0.21 -1.21
N ILE A 216 -13.04 -0.64 -0.20
CA ILE A 216 -12.50 -0.45 1.14
C ILE A 216 -12.02 -1.80 1.69
N GLU A 217 -10.89 -1.81 2.35
CA GLU A 217 -10.32 -3.00 2.96
C GLU A 217 -11.02 -3.28 4.29
N ALA A 218 -11.96 -4.24 4.24
CA ALA A 218 -12.74 -4.66 5.39
C ALA A 218 -12.22 -5.93 6.04
N ILE A 219 -11.45 -6.75 5.30
CA ILE A 219 -10.85 -7.99 5.78
C ILE A 219 -9.35 -7.76 5.92
N TYR A 220 -8.84 -7.69 7.16
CA TYR A 220 -7.46 -7.33 7.40
C TYR A 220 -6.86 -8.07 8.61
N SER A 221 -5.56 -8.35 8.57
CA SER A 221 -4.84 -9.24 9.50
C SER A 221 -5.03 -8.93 10.99
N THR A 222 -5.18 -7.65 11.37
CA THR A 222 -5.27 -7.24 12.78
C THR A 222 -6.68 -6.90 13.23
N TYR A 223 -7.67 -6.93 12.33
CA TYR A 223 -9.03 -6.55 12.68
C TYR A 223 -9.69 -7.54 13.65
N ALA A 224 -10.30 -6.99 14.69
CA ALA A 224 -11.26 -7.73 15.46
C ALA A 224 -12.56 -7.94 14.66
N PRO A 225 -13.36 -8.98 14.95
CA PRO A 225 -14.62 -9.19 14.26
C PRO A 225 -15.62 -8.02 14.33
N SER A 226 -15.54 -7.19 15.37
CA SER A 226 -16.34 -5.96 15.51
C SER A 226 -15.89 -4.88 14.53
N GLU A 227 -14.58 -4.73 14.32
CA GLU A 227 -13.98 -3.76 13.40
C GLU A 227 -14.27 -4.14 11.94
N GLU A 228 -14.12 -5.41 11.58
CA GLU A 228 -14.52 -5.91 10.27
C GLU A 228 -16.01 -5.60 9.99
N ARG A 229 -16.92 -5.87 10.95
CA ARG A 229 -18.33 -5.54 10.81
C ARG A 229 -18.59 -4.04 10.67
N GLU A 230 -17.83 -3.20 11.37
CA GLU A 230 -17.92 -1.74 11.24
C GLU A 230 -17.58 -1.30 9.82
N ILE A 231 -16.44 -1.77 9.28
CA ILE A 231 -16.02 -1.40 7.93
C ILE A 231 -16.94 -1.97 6.85
N ARG A 232 -17.48 -3.19 7.03
CA ARG A 232 -18.49 -3.75 6.11
C ARG A 232 -19.76 -2.90 6.06
N ARG A 233 -20.26 -2.38 7.20
CA ARG A 233 -21.40 -1.45 7.22
C ARG A 233 -21.09 -0.12 6.55
N LEU A 234 -19.84 0.35 6.72
CA LEU A 234 -19.38 1.57 6.04
C LEU A 234 -19.32 1.35 4.51
N ALA A 235 -18.83 0.21 4.07
CA ALA A 235 -18.82 -0.19 2.67
C ALA A 235 -20.25 -0.23 2.08
N GLU A 236 -21.18 -0.86 2.78
CA GLU A 236 -22.60 -0.91 2.37
C GLU A 236 -23.22 0.49 2.25
N ARG A 237 -22.99 1.35 3.26
CA ARG A 237 -23.51 2.74 3.27
C ARG A 237 -23.07 3.55 2.04
N TYR A 238 -21.83 3.36 1.60
CA TYR A 238 -21.24 4.11 0.48
C TYR A 238 -21.22 3.34 -0.83
N ASP A 239 -21.88 2.19 -0.93
CA ASP A 239 -21.84 1.32 -2.11
C ASP A 239 -20.38 1.10 -2.58
N LEU A 240 -19.54 0.60 -1.67
CA LEU A 240 -18.16 0.23 -1.92
C LEU A 240 -17.99 -1.28 -1.99
N CYS A 241 -17.13 -1.75 -2.87
CA CYS A 241 -16.68 -3.13 -2.88
C CYS A 241 -15.86 -3.44 -1.62
N ILE A 242 -16.01 -4.64 -1.08
CA ILE A 242 -15.11 -5.15 -0.04
C ILE A 242 -13.80 -5.56 -0.70
N SER A 243 -12.69 -5.21 -0.06
CA SER A 243 -11.37 -5.78 -0.30
C SER A 243 -10.81 -6.39 0.98
N GLY A 244 -9.68 -7.07 0.85
CA GLY A 244 -8.95 -7.58 2.00
C GLY A 244 -7.54 -7.98 1.64
N GLY A 245 -6.65 -7.94 2.63
CA GLY A 245 -5.26 -8.28 2.47
C GLY A 245 -4.59 -8.62 3.79
N SER A 246 -3.50 -9.38 3.70
CA SER A 246 -2.66 -9.66 4.86
C SER A 246 -1.79 -8.46 5.21
N ASP A 247 -1.47 -7.62 4.24
CA ASP A 247 -0.44 -6.60 4.34
C ASP A 247 0.91 -7.24 4.71
N PHE A 248 1.21 -8.34 4.02
CA PHE A 248 2.41 -9.15 4.24
C PHE A 248 3.67 -8.39 3.87
N HIS A 249 4.66 -8.42 4.79
CA HIS A 249 5.97 -7.81 4.62
C HIS A 249 7.11 -8.79 4.94
N GLY A 250 6.79 -10.08 5.12
CA GLY A 250 7.75 -11.09 5.54
C GLY A 250 8.34 -10.80 6.91
N SER A 251 9.66 -10.85 7.04
CA SER A 251 10.36 -10.66 8.32
C SER A 251 10.19 -9.27 8.94
N ALA A 252 9.75 -8.27 8.17
CA ALA A 252 9.47 -6.92 8.70
C ALA A 252 8.21 -6.88 9.58
N LYS A 253 7.29 -7.83 9.42
CA LYS A 253 6.11 -8.04 10.29
C LYS A 253 6.13 -9.47 10.87
N PRO A 254 6.92 -9.75 11.91
CA PRO A 254 7.07 -11.10 12.45
C PRO A 254 5.74 -11.72 12.89
N GLY A 255 5.52 -12.99 12.53
CA GLY A 255 4.31 -13.74 12.87
C GLY A 255 3.11 -13.48 11.97
N LEU A 256 3.18 -12.50 11.06
CA LEU A 256 2.19 -12.30 10.01
C LEU A 256 2.61 -13.07 8.76
N ASP A 257 1.72 -13.90 8.23
CA ASP A 257 1.98 -14.71 7.05
C ASP A 257 1.02 -14.39 5.91
N LEU A 258 1.46 -14.62 4.70
CA LEU A 258 0.68 -14.45 3.48
C LEU A 258 -0.60 -15.30 3.55
N ALA A 259 -1.71 -14.80 3.04
CA ALA A 259 -3.03 -15.42 3.03
C ALA A 259 -3.70 -15.62 4.40
N THR A 260 -2.93 -15.79 5.47
CA THR A 260 -3.46 -16.17 6.80
C THR A 260 -3.30 -15.08 7.87
N GLY A 261 -2.55 -14.01 7.57
CA GLY A 261 -2.25 -12.96 8.53
C GLY A 261 -1.63 -13.54 9.80
N TYR A 262 -2.18 -13.21 10.95
CA TYR A 262 -1.82 -13.82 12.24
C TYR A 262 -2.58 -15.15 12.50
N GLY A 263 -2.91 -15.92 11.45
CA GLY A 263 -3.55 -17.23 11.52
C GLY A 263 -5.09 -17.21 11.53
N ARG A 264 -5.72 -16.05 11.29
CA ARG A 264 -7.17 -15.89 11.28
C ARG A 264 -7.73 -15.24 10.02
N LEU A 265 -6.87 -14.73 9.17
CA LEU A 265 -7.27 -14.07 7.94
C LEU A 265 -7.83 -15.12 6.97
N PHE A 266 -8.93 -14.77 6.34
CA PHE A 266 -9.54 -15.58 5.28
C PHE A 266 -10.21 -14.63 4.29
N ILE A 267 -9.67 -14.52 3.08
CA ILE A 267 -10.20 -13.67 2.02
C ILE A 267 -10.70 -14.59 0.89
N PRO A 268 -12.02 -14.81 0.78
CA PRO A 268 -12.56 -15.67 -0.26
C PRO A 268 -12.38 -15.05 -1.65
N GLU A 269 -12.17 -15.88 -2.66
CA GLU A 269 -12.01 -15.47 -4.05
C GLU A 269 -13.18 -14.62 -4.57
N GLU A 270 -14.37 -14.76 -3.99
CA GLU A 270 -15.55 -13.94 -4.31
C GLU A 270 -15.28 -12.43 -4.15
N VAL A 271 -14.43 -12.04 -3.21
CA VAL A 271 -13.98 -10.65 -3.03
C VAL A 271 -13.31 -10.14 -4.32
N LEU A 272 -12.41 -10.93 -4.88
CA LEU A 272 -11.74 -10.62 -6.15
C LEU A 272 -12.72 -10.62 -7.33
N VAL A 273 -13.62 -11.59 -7.39
CA VAL A 273 -14.63 -11.67 -8.46
C VAL A 273 -15.50 -10.41 -8.49
N ASN A 274 -15.91 -9.90 -7.33
CA ASN A 274 -16.69 -8.66 -7.24
C ASN A 274 -15.88 -7.44 -7.69
N LEU A 275 -14.61 -7.34 -7.33
CA LEU A 275 -13.71 -6.28 -7.79
C LEU A 275 -13.48 -6.34 -9.31
N LYS A 276 -13.27 -7.55 -9.87
CA LYS A 276 -13.13 -7.74 -11.33
C LYS A 276 -14.39 -7.30 -12.09
N ARG A 277 -15.57 -7.67 -11.57
CA ARG A 277 -16.85 -7.23 -12.16
C ARG A 277 -16.95 -5.71 -12.16
N LYS A 278 -16.62 -5.06 -11.03
CA LYS A 278 -16.63 -3.60 -10.91
C LYS A 278 -15.63 -2.94 -11.86
N HIS A 279 -14.45 -3.51 -12.01
CA HIS A 279 -13.45 -3.05 -12.97
C HIS A 279 -13.95 -3.11 -14.43
N ALA A 280 -14.62 -4.21 -14.79
CA ALA A 280 -15.22 -4.33 -16.11
C ALA A 280 -16.31 -3.29 -16.37
N GLU A 281 -17.17 -3.00 -15.35
CA GLU A 281 -18.16 -1.91 -15.40
C GLU A 281 -17.49 -0.55 -15.61
N MET A 282 -16.39 -0.28 -14.88
CA MET A 282 -15.62 0.98 -15.02
C MET A 282 -15.03 1.14 -16.42
N LYS A 283 -14.52 0.08 -17.02
CA LYS A 283 -13.99 0.10 -18.39
C LYS A 283 -15.09 0.32 -19.44
N ALA A 284 -16.26 -0.27 -19.23
CA ALA A 284 -17.40 -0.10 -20.12
C ALA A 284 -18.03 1.30 -20.06
N HIS A 285 -18.00 1.93 -18.87
CA HIS A 285 -18.68 3.21 -18.61
C HIS A 285 -17.76 4.17 -17.81
N PRO A 286 -16.62 4.60 -18.36
CA PRO A 286 -15.63 5.40 -17.62
C PRO A 286 -16.18 6.75 -17.15
N GLU A 287 -17.14 7.32 -17.86
CA GLU A 287 -17.81 8.59 -17.51
C GLU A 287 -18.66 8.50 -16.22
N ALA A 288 -19.21 7.33 -15.90
CA ALA A 288 -19.98 7.12 -14.68
C ALA A 288 -19.14 7.18 -13.40
N PHE A 289 -17.84 6.92 -13.52
CA PHE A 289 -16.88 6.89 -12.40
C PHE A 289 -16.04 8.16 -12.30
N ARG A 290 -16.09 9.05 -13.31
CA ARG A 290 -15.41 10.35 -13.33
C ARG A 290 -16.37 11.49 -12.93
N ARG A 291 -16.93 11.44 -11.72
CA ARG A 291 -18.03 12.33 -11.30
C ARG A 291 -17.69 13.83 -11.21
N ASN A 292 -16.42 14.23 -11.16
CA ASN A 292 -16.03 15.65 -11.12
C ASN A 292 -15.02 15.99 -12.23
N LYS A 293 -15.50 16.57 -13.33
CA LYS A 293 -14.67 17.06 -14.44
C LYS A 293 -13.62 18.13 -14.01
N ILE A 294 -13.85 18.81 -12.90
CA ILE A 294 -13.02 19.95 -12.44
C ILE A 294 -11.68 19.47 -11.83
N LEU A 295 -11.60 18.26 -11.26
CA LEU A 295 -10.41 17.75 -10.60
C LEU A 295 -9.38 17.11 -11.56
N PHE A 296 -9.78 16.79 -12.79
CA PHE A 296 -8.91 16.15 -13.78
C PHE A 296 -8.09 17.14 -14.63
N THR A 297 -8.40 18.45 -14.64
CA THR A 297 -7.72 19.43 -15.51
C THR A 297 -6.28 19.73 -15.09
N ASP A 298 -5.93 19.59 -13.82
CA ASP A 298 -4.59 19.84 -13.30
C ASP A 298 -3.65 18.60 -13.31
N LEU A 299 -4.12 17.48 -13.88
CA LEU A 299 -3.34 16.25 -13.97
C LEU A 299 -2.39 16.24 -15.16
N ASP A 300 -2.52 17.17 -16.10
CA ASP A 300 -1.75 17.21 -17.34
C ASP A 300 -0.54 18.18 -17.28
N GLY A 301 -0.29 18.83 -16.10
CA GLY A 301 0.85 19.71 -15.84
C GLY A 301 2.05 19.00 -15.20
#